data_615576d9fa20ce7d9670d04965070d9a
#
_entry.id   615576d9fa20ce7d9670d04965070d9a
#
_cell.length_a   1.000
_cell.length_b   1.000
_cell.length_c   1.000
_cell.angle_alpha   90.00
_cell.angle_beta   90.00
_cell.angle_gamma   90.00
#
_symmetry.space_group_name_H-M   'P 1'
#
loop_
_entity.id
_entity.type
_entity.pdbx_description
1 polymer ?
#
loop_
_entity_poly.entity_id
_entity_poly.type
_entity_poly.pdbx_seq_one_letter_code
_entity_poly.pdbx_strand_id
1 'polypeptide(L)'
;MTTPTIELKPSSHPLSDAERERILASPGFGRHFTDHMVTIKWTEGLGWHDAQLVPYAPLSIDPANMTLHYAQTIFEGAKAYRQPDGSVAIFRPEENAKRLQASARRLAMPELPVETFIEACDALVTQDKAWVPSSGEASLYLRPFMFATEIGLGVRPANEYLFVVIASPAGAYFPGGVKPVSVWLSEEYVRAAPGGTGAAKAGGNYAASLVAQAQAAEKGCDQVVWLDAIERCWIEEMGGMNLYFVYGAASDQKPKIVTPELTGSLLPGITRASLMTIAADLGYEVTEGRISVDDWKNGNADGTLTEVFACGTAAVITPVGSVRSTRAGWTVADGKPGEVTMKLRKALLDIQTGAAPDTHGWMHPLGG
;
A
#
# COMPACT_ATOMS: atom_id res chain seq x y z
N MET A 1 -4.28 -6.97 28.02
CA MET A 1 -2.82 -7.24 27.98
C MET A 1 -2.15 -5.88 27.99
N THR A 2 -1.11 -5.70 28.80
CA THR A 2 -0.36 -4.42 28.85
C THR A 2 0.48 -4.30 27.58
N THR A 3 0.43 -3.13 26.94
CA THR A 3 1.32 -2.78 25.83
C THR A 3 2.77 -2.82 26.31
N PRO A 4 3.70 -3.53 25.64
CA PRO A 4 5.09 -3.53 26.06
C PRO A 4 5.73 -2.18 25.77
N THR A 5 6.40 -1.58 26.73
CA THR A 5 7.15 -0.33 26.53
C THR A 5 8.33 -0.57 25.61
N ILE A 6 8.53 0.31 24.61
CA ILE A 6 9.63 0.21 23.65
C ILE A 6 10.93 0.69 24.31
N GLU A 7 11.89 -0.20 24.48
CA GLU A 7 13.23 0.10 24.96
C GLU A 7 14.05 0.74 23.82
N LEU A 8 14.58 1.94 24.04
CA LEU A 8 15.37 2.66 23.03
C LEU A 8 16.85 2.28 23.13
N LYS A 9 17.38 1.68 22.05
CA LYS A 9 18.79 1.31 21.88
C LYS A 9 19.32 1.90 20.55
N PRO A 10 19.44 3.22 20.44
CA PRO A 10 19.80 3.86 19.18
C PRO A 10 21.22 3.48 18.74
N SER A 11 21.46 3.60 17.42
CA SER A 11 22.78 3.38 16.82
C SER A 11 23.80 4.37 17.38
N SER A 12 24.96 3.86 17.76
CA SER A 12 26.12 4.71 18.10
C SER A 12 26.84 5.26 16.86
N HIS A 13 26.49 4.76 15.66
CA HIS A 13 27.10 5.14 14.39
C HIS A 13 26.00 5.32 13.33
N PRO A 14 25.09 6.31 13.50
CA PRO A 14 24.12 6.61 12.46
C PRO A 14 24.82 7.17 11.22
N LEU A 15 24.14 7.10 10.06
CA LEU A 15 24.69 7.67 8.83
C LEU A 15 24.92 9.18 8.99
N SER A 16 26.02 9.68 8.45
CA SER A 16 26.33 11.11 8.52
C SER A 16 25.29 11.96 7.79
N ASP A 17 25.11 13.21 8.23
CA ASP A 17 24.16 14.14 7.61
C ASP A 17 24.43 14.29 6.11
N ALA A 18 25.68 14.42 5.70
CA ALA A 18 26.07 14.57 4.30
C ALA A 18 25.70 13.35 3.44
N GLU A 19 25.86 12.13 3.98
CA GLU A 19 25.48 10.91 3.28
C GLU A 19 23.98 10.76 3.22
N ARG A 20 23.25 11.07 4.30
CA ARG A 20 21.79 11.06 4.33
C ARG A 20 21.22 12.07 3.33
N GLU A 21 21.73 13.30 3.28
CA GLU A 21 21.29 14.32 2.32
C GLU A 21 21.51 13.86 0.87
N ARG A 22 22.63 13.23 0.57
CA ARG A 22 22.89 12.64 -0.76
C ARG A 22 21.84 11.58 -1.14
N ILE A 23 21.43 10.74 -0.20
CA ILE A 23 20.37 9.76 -0.42
C ILE A 23 19.02 10.45 -0.61
N LEU A 24 18.69 11.43 0.24
CA LEU A 24 17.42 12.16 0.18
C LEU A 24 17.27 12.99 -1.11
N ALA A 25 18.36 13.38 -1.76
CA ALA A 25 18.31 14.05 -3.05
C ALA A 25 17.75 13.17 -4.18
N SER A 26 17.89 11.83 -4.10
CA SER A 26 17.35 10.88 -5.07
C SER A 26 17.12 9.51 -4.44
N PRO A 27 16.17 9.36 -3.51
CA PRO A 27 16.06 8.16 -2.68
C PRO A 27 15.54 6.94 -3.45
N GLY A 28 14.86 7.13 -4.57
CA GLY A 28 14.12 6.05 -5.23
C GLY A 28 12.98 5.55 -4.38
N PHE A 29 12.68 4.25 -4.46
CA PHE A 29 11.71 3.57 -3.60
C PHE A 29 12.25 2.24 -3.08
N GLY A 30 12.30 2.06 -1.75
CA GLY A 30 12.69 0.81 -1.10
C GLY A 30 14.13 0.36 -1.32
N ARG A 31 15.06 1.27 -1.63
CA ARG A 31 16.48 0.98 -1.88
C ARG A 31 17.40 1.38 -0.73
N HIS A 32 17.00 2.37 0.03
CA HIS A 32 17.72 2.88 1.19
C HIS A 32 16.81 2.76 2.41
N PHE A 33 17.37 2.39 3.53
CA PHE A 33 16.65 2.25 4.79
C PHE A 33 17.24 3.23 5.80
N THR A 34 16.43 3.62 6.80
CA THR A 34 16.85 4.50 7.87
C THR A 34 17.79 3.79 8.84
N ASP A 35 18.36 4.52 9.79
CA ASP A 35 19.38 3.99 10.71
C ASP A 35 18.84 2.98 11.74
N HIS A 36 17.52 2.95 11.95
CA HIS A 36 16.90 2.13 13.00
C HIS A 36 15.74 1.28 12.49
N MET A 37 15.34 0.33 13.31
CA MET A 37 14.12 -0.48 13.18
C MET A 37 13.52 -0.73 14.55
N VAL A 38 12.22 -0.99 14.60
CA VAL A 38 11.53 -1.46 15.81
C VAL A 38 11.26 -2.95 15.69
N THR A 39 11.49 -3.69 16.78
CA THR A 39 11.21 -5.12 16.87
C THR A 39 10.39 -5.42 18.11
N ILE A 40 9.35 -6.26 17.98
CA ILE A 40 8.52 -6.71 19.10
C ILE A 40 8.26 -8.20 18.94
N LYS A 41 8.56 -9.01 19.95
CA LYS A 41 8.34 -10.45 19.93
C LYS A 41 6.95 -10.81 20.45
N TRP A 42 6.43 -11.91 19.97
CA TRP A 42 5.28 -12.56 20.55
C TRP A 42 5.57 -14.05 20.75
N THR A 43 5.22 -14.56 21.92
CA THR A 43 5.32 -15.99 22.24
C THR A 43 4.01 -16.44 22.86
N GLU A 44 3.53 -17.62 22.47
CA GLU A 44 2.30 -18.19 23.04
C GLU A 44 2.42 -18.33 24.57
N GLY A 45 1.37 -17.96 25.27
CA GLY A 45 1.35 -17.93 26.74
C GLY A 45 2.02 -16.70 27.38
N LEU A 46 2.93 -16.01 26.69
CA LEU A 46 3.57 -14.80 27.18
C LEU A 46 2.96 -13.52 26.58
N GLY A 47 2.47 -13.60 25.32
CA GLY A 47 1.97 -12.45 24.58
C GLY A 47 3.07 -11.60 23.96
N TRP A 48 2.81 -10.31 23.76
CA TRP A 48 3.77 -9.35 23.19
C TRP A 48 4.80 -8.92 24.25
N HIS A 49 6.10 -9.00 23.88
CA HIS A 49 7.22 -8.69 24.78
C HIS A 49 8.46 -8.27 24.00
N ASP A 50 9.54 -7.89 24.70
CA ASP A 50 10.83 -7.48 24.14
C ASP A 50 10.69 -6.43 23.03
N ALA A 51 9.87 -5.40 23.28
CA ALA A 51 9.73 -4.28 22.34
C ALA A 51 10.97 -3.40 22.40
N GLN A 52 11.67 -3.23 21.24
CA GLN A 52 12.92 -2.50 21.17
C GLN A 52 13.00 -1.66 19.89
N LEU A 53 13.55 -0.46 19.98
CA LEU A 53 14.10 0.29 18.86
C LEU A 53 15.60 0.03 18.84
N VAL A 54 16.09 -0.52 17.74
CA VAL A 54 17.49 -0.96 17.59
C VAL A 54 18.06 -0.46 16.26
N PRO A 55 19.40 -0.48 16.07
CA PRO A 55 20.00 -0.20 14.77
C PRO A 55 19.44 -1.13 13.69
N TYR A 56 19.21 -0.58 12.49
CA TYR A 56 18.84 -1.39 11.32
C TYR A 56 19.94 -2.41 11.00
N ALA A 57 19.59 -3.68 11.00
CA ALA A 57 20.53 -4.78 10.75
C ALA A 57 19.81 -5.99 10.12
N PRO A 58 20.56 -6.90 9.47
CA PRO A 58 20.02 -8.19 9.03
C PRO A 58 19.46 -8.99 10.21
N LEU A 59 18.35 -9.70 9.96
CA LEU A 59 17.78 -10.65 10.91
C LEU A 59 18.42 -12.03 10.71
N SER A 60 18.85 -12.66 11.80
CA SER A 60 19.30 -14.05 11.76
C SER A 60 18.09 -14.98 11.80
N ILE A 61 17.92 -15.81 10.78
CA ILE A 61 16.77 -16.73 10.62
C ILE A 61 17.29 -18.15 10.45
N ASP A 62 16.75 -19.10 11.25
CA ASP A 62 17.05 -20.50 11.12
C ASP A 62 16.49 -21.06 9.79
N PRO A 63 17.20 -21.94 9.07
CA PRO A 63 16.72 -22.56 7.83
C PRO A 63 15.39 -23.31 7.98
N ALA A 64 15.07 -23.85 9.16
CA ALA A 64 13.81 -24.52 9.46
C ALA A 64 12.72 -23.57 9.98
N ASN A 65 12.90 -22.26 9.81
CA ASN A 65 11.88 -21.26 10.16
C ASN A 65 10.59 -21.48 9.35
N MET A 66 9.45 -21.54 10.04
CA MET A 66 8.15 -21.86 9.42
C MET A 66 7.75 -20.84 8.33
N THR A 67 8.14 -19.57 8.43
CA THR A 67 7.84 -18.56 7.40
C THR A 67 8.51 -18.87 6.07
N LEU A 68 9.74 -19.39 6.08
CA LEU A 68 10.47 -19.72 4.85
C LEU A 68 9.77 -20.84 4.07
N HIS A 69 9.04 -21.73 4.75
CA HIS A 69 8.38 -22.88 4.15
C HIS A 69 6.90 -22.65 3.88
N TYR A 70 6.18 -21.93 4.75
CA TYR A 70 4.72 -21.81 4.71
C TYR A 70 4.22 -20.37 4.55
N ALA A 71 5.12 -19.41 4.36
CA ALA A 71 4.81 -18.01 4.08
C ALA A 71 3.84 -17.38 5.11
N GLN A 72 3.95 -17.76 6.39
CA GLN A 72 3.15 -17.18 7.47
C GLN A 72 3.69 -15.79 7.81
N THR A 73 3.42 -14.84 6.92
CA THR A 73 3.87 -13.44 6.99
C THR A 73 2.83 -12.48 6.44
N ILE A 74 2.68 -11.35 7.12
CA ILE A 74 1.80 -10.24 6.77
C ILE A 74 2.58 -8.94 6.86
N PHE A 75 2.15 -7.91 6.13
CA PHE A 75 2.83 -6.63 6.16
C PHE A 75 1.88 -5.47 5.93
N GLU A 76 2.36 -4.27 6.21
CA GLU A 76 1.68 -3.02 5.97
C GLU A 76 2.54 -2.03 5.21
N GLY A 77 1.93 -0.93 4.79
CA GLY A 77 2.63 0.20 4.20
C GLY A 77 1.92 1.48 4.58
N ALA A 78 2.62 2.36 5.27
CA ALA A 78 2.18 3.70 5.62
C ALA A 78 3.22 4.72 5.17
N LYS A 79 2.89 6.01 5.24
CA LYS A 79 3.81 7.10 4.91
C LYS A 79 3.76 8.18 5.97
N ALA A 80 4.92 8.66 6.35
CA ALA A 80 5.10 9.87 7.15
C ALA A 80 5.52 11.03 6.23
N TYR A 81 4.93 12.18 6.45
CA TYR A 81 5.13 13.38 5.65
C TYR A 81 5.58 14.53 6.54
N ARG A 82 6.54 15.31 6.05
CA ARG A 82 6.90 16.56 6.68
C ARG A 82 5.84 17.61 6.38
N GLN A 83 5.36 18.25 7.43
CA GLN A 83 4.35 19.31 7.36
C GLN A 83 5.00 20.68 7.11
N PRO A 84 4.24 21.70 6.68
CA PRO A 84 4.76 23.04 6.41
C PRO A 84 5.43 23.72 7.62
N ASP A 85 5.02 23.40 8.83
CA ASP A 85 5.61 23.89 10.08
C ASP A 85 6.88 23.14 10.51
N GLY A 86 7.31 22.13 9.72
CA GLY A 86 8.46 21.27 10.02
C GLY A 86 8.15 20.08 10.93
N SER A 87 6.93 19.96 11.44
CA SER A 87 6.48 18.76 12.13
C SER A 87 6.38 17.56 11.17
N VAL A 88 6.14 16.38 11.70
CA VAL A 88 5.94 15.17 10.90
C VAL A 88 4.64 14.51 11.32
N ALA A 89 3.86 14.03 10.35
CA ALA A 89 2.64 13.29 10.61
C ALA A 89 2.56 12.03 9.74
N ILE A 90 1.95 10.96 10.29
CA ILE A 90 1.73 9.70 9.58
C ILE A 90 0.27 9.67 9.09
N PHE A 91 0.08 9.29 7.83
CA PHE A 91 -1.27 9.23 7.25
C PHE A 91 -2.00 7.96 7.65
N ARG A 92 -3.09 8.09 8.42
CA ARG A 92 -4.03 7.04 8.85
C ARG A 92 -3.38 5.76 9.42
N PRO A 93 -2.40 5.84 10.33
CA PRO A 93 -1.71 4.64 10.85
C PRO A 93 -2.64 3.70 11.61
N GLU A 94 -3.71 4.21 12.22
CA GLU A 94 -4.72 3.42 12.90
C GLU A 94 -5.43 2.43 11.94
N GLU A 95 -5.75 2.86 10.74
CA GLU A 95 -6.36 1.99 9.72
C GLU A 95 -5.38 0.92 9.22
N ASN A 96 -4.07 1.24 9.14
CA ASN A 96 -3.05 0.24 8.88
C ASN A 96 -2.98 -0.80 10.01
N ALA A 97 -3.03 -0.37 11.27
CA ALA A 97 -3.04 -1.27 12.42
C ALA A 97 -4.24 -2.21 12.41
N LYS A 98 -5.44 -1.69 12.18
CA LYS A 98 -6.68 -2.49 12.07
C LYS A 98 -6.61 -3.49 10.90
N ARG A 99 -6.01 -3.10 9.77
CA ARG A 99 -5.85 -3.99 8.61
C ARG A 99 -4.77 -5.05 8.86
N LEU A 100 -3.69 -4.73 9.59
CA LEU A 100 -2.72 -5.72 10.05
C LEU A 100 -3.39 -6.78 10.92
N GLN A 101 -4.26 -6.37 11.87
CA GLN A 101 -5.05 -7.29 12.69
C GLN A 101 -5.98 -8.17 11.85
N ALA A 102 -6.68 -7.59 10.86
CA ALA A 102 -7.52 -8.37 9.94
C ALA A 102 -6.69 -9.41 9.15
N SER A 103 -5.50 -9.04 8.70
CA SER A 103 -4.56 -9.94 8.03
C SER A 103 -4.05 -11.04 8.98
N ALA A 104 -3.75 -10.68 10.23
CA ALA A 104 -3.33 -11.62 11.26
C ALA A 104 -4.42 -12.67 11.55
N ARG A 105 -5.66 -12.23 11.79
CA ARG A 105 -6.81 -13.15 11.96
C ARG A 105 -6.96 -14.12 10.81
N ARG A 106 -6.81 -13.63 9.57
CA ARG A 106 -6.96 -14.48 8.37
C ARG A 106 -5.89 -15.57 8.28
N LEU A 107 -4.68 -15.32 8.78
CA LEU A 107 -3.56 -16.28 8.76
C LEU A 107 -3.36 -16.98 10.11
N ALA A 108 -4.32 -16.88 11.04
CA ALA A 108 -4.22 -17.44 12.39
C ALA A 108 -2.93 -17.01 13.13
N MET A 109 -2.58 -15.73 12.99
CA MET A 109 -1.47 -15.07 13.66
C MET A 109 -1.98 -14.21 14.83
N PRO A 110 -1.15 -13.88 15.83
CA PRO A 110 -1.56 -13.01 16.93
C PRO A 110 -1.86 -11.59 16.44
N GLU A 111 -2.88 -10.97 17.02
CA GLU A 111 -3.21 -9.57 16.74
C GLU A 111 -2.32 -8.64 17.57
N LEU A 112 -1.58 -7.76 16.90
CA LEU A 112 -0.88 -6.66 17.58
C LEU A 112 -1.90 -5.60 17.97
N PRO A 113 -1.92 -5.09 19.23
CA PRO A 113 -2.79 -3.97 19.60
C PRO A 113 -2.55 -2.73 18.72
N VAL A 114 -3.63 -2.01 18.42
CA VAL A 114 -3.57 -0.80 17.57
C VAL A 114 -2.60 0.22 18.14
N GLU A 115 -2.66 0.46 19.43
CA GLU A 115 -1.80 1.39 20.16
C GLU A 115 -0.33 0.99 20.04
N THR A 116 -0.02 -0.29 20.20
CA THR A 116 1.36 -0.81 20.08
C THR A 116 1.91 -0.63 18.66
N PHE A 117 1.06 -0.82 17.63
CA PHE A 117 1.44 -0.57 16.24
C PHE A 117 1.78 0.91 16.02
N ILE A 118 0.94 1.82 16.52
CA ILE A 118 1.13 3.27 16.39
C ILE A 118 2.40 3.69 17.13
N GLU A 119 2.56 3.28 18.40
CA GLU A 119 3.75 3.57 19.20
C GLU A 119 5.05 3.08 18.53
N ALA A 120 5.01 1.91 17.88
CA ALA A 120 6.18 1.39 17.15
C ALA A 120 6.53 2.25 15.92
N CYS A 121 5.52 2.73 15.19
CA CYS A 121 5.72 3.64 14.06
C CYS A 121 6.23 5.01 14.54
N ASP A 122 5.63 5.56 15.59
CA ASP A 122 6.00 6.85 16.17
C ASP A 122 7.44 6.83 16.72
N ALA A 123 7.82 5.78 17.45
CA ALA A 123 9.17 5.63 17.97
C ALA A 123 10.21 5.64 16.85
N LEU A 124 9.96 4.87 15.76
CA LEU A 124 10.88 4.82 14.62
C LEU A 124 10.98 6.17 13.91
N VAL A 125 9.82 6.78 13.59
CA VAL A 125 9.82 8.05 12.83
C VAL A 125 10.39 9.20 13.69
N THR A 126 10.14 9.19 14.99
CA THR A 126 10.74 10.19 15.91
C THR A 126 12.25 10.06 15.96
N GLN A 127 12.76 8.84 16.10
CA GLN A 127 14.21 8.58 16.14
C GLN A 127 14.88 8.95 14.82
N ASP A 128 14.24 8.59 13.69
CA ASP A 128 14.79 8.80 12.35
C ASP A 128 14.18 10.02 11.65
N LYS A 129 13.69 11.02 12.38
CA LYS A 129 13.01 12.22 11.86
C LYS A 129 13.80 12.94 10.76
N ALA A 130 15.12 12.91 10.83
CA ALA A 130 16.00 13.50 9.84
C ALA A 130 15.92 12.82 8.45
N TRP A 131 15.43 11.58 8.39
CA TRP A 131 15.22 10.82 7.15
C TRP A 131 13.91 11.16 6.43
N VAL A 132 13.01 11.93 7.06
CA VAL A 132 11.75 12.35 6.43
C VAL A 132 12.06 13.44 5.41
N PRO A 133 11.85 13.19 4.09
CA PRO A 133 12.12 14.19 3.07
C PRO A 133 11.28 15.46 3.27
N SER A 134 11.79 16.60 2.81
CA SER A 134 11.15 17.90 2.96
C SER A 134 10.62 18.49 1.64
N SER A 135 10.72 17.77 0.53
CA SER A 135 10.41 18.33 -0.80
C SER A 135 9.27 17.60 -1.51
N GLY A 136 8.29 18.37 -2.00
CA GLY A 136 7.26 17.88 -2.92
C GLY A 136 6.44 16.72 -2.37
N GLU A 137 6.28 15.67 -3.17
CA GLU A 137 5.53 14.45 -2.85
C GLU A 137 6.38 13.38 -2.13
N ALA A 138 7.64 13.71 -1.81
CA ALA A 138 8.52 12.78 -1.11
C ALA A 138 8.03 12.50 0.31
N SER A 139 8.31 11.34 0.82
CA SER A 139 7.80 10.85 2.10
C SER A 139 8.75 9.83 2.71
N LEU A 140 8.60 9.56 3.99
CA LEU A 140 9.20 8.38 4.60
C LEU A 140 8.19 7.23 4.54
N TYR A 141 8.52 6.19 3.77
CA TYR A 141 7.69 4.99 3.66
C TYR A 141 7.98 4.06 4.83
N LEU A 142 6.96 3.71 5.60
CA LEU A 142 7.02 2.75 6.69
C LEU A 142 6.60 1.37 6.21
N ARG A 143 7.35 0.34 6.57
CA ARG A 143 7.07 -1.05 6.31
C ARG A 143 6.95 -1.85 7.62
N PRO A 144 5.81 -1.77 8.31
CA PRO A 144 5.47 -2.73 9.36
C PRO A 144 5.23 -4.11 8.75
N PHE A 145 5.76 -5.16 9.39
CA PHE A 145 5.49 -6.53 8.98
C PHE A 145 5.61 -7.48 10.16
N MET A 146 4.97 -8.62 10.07
CA MET A 146 5.04 -9.67 11.08
C MET A 146 5.20 -11.02 10.40
N PHE A 147 6.02 -11.89 10.97
CA PHE A 147 6.27 -13.21 10.44
C PHE A 147 6.53 -14.22 11.57
N ALA A 148 6.26 -15.51 11.30
CA ALA A 148 6.55 -16.58 12.22
C ALA A 148 8.06 -16.77 12.39
N THR A 149 8.52 -16.92 13.62
CA THR A 149 9.93 -17.16 13.96
C THR A 149 10.19 -18.57 14.50
N GLU A 150 9.13 -19.32 14.76
CA GLU A 150 9.24 -20.71 15.26
C GLU A 150 10.01 -21.60 14.29
N ILE A 151 10.83 -22.47 14.85
CA ILE A 151 11.61 -23.48 14.14
C ILE A 151 10.80 -24.77 14.07
N GLY A 152 10.52 -25.25 12.86
CA GLY A 152 9.77 -26.49 12.66
C GLY A 152 9.24 -26.64 11.24
N LEU A 153 8.91 -27.87 10.86
CA LEU A 153 8.38 -28.22 9.54
C LEU A 153 6.91 -28.69 9.59
N GLY A 154 6.24 -28.52 10.73
CA GLY A 154 4.82 -28.85 10.87
C GLY A 154 3.93 -27.73 10.32
N VAL A 155 2.93 -28.08 9.48
CA VAL A 155 1.97 -27.09 8.94
C VAL A 155 0.88 -26.80 9.97
N ARG A 156 1.07 -25.76 10.74
CA ARG A 156 0.12 -25.22 11.72
C ARG A 156 0.43 -23.75 12.01
N PRO A 157 -0.45 -23.00 12.70
CA PRO A 157 -0.08 -21.70 13.23
C PRO A 157 1.15 -21.80 14.14
N ALA A 158 2.09 -20.89 14.00
CA ALA A 158 3.28 -20.84 14.83
C ALA A 158 2.96 -20.34 16.24
N ASN A 159 3.82 -20.67 17.20
CA ASN A 159 3.74 -20.20 18.60
C ASN A 159 4.70 -19.03 18.88
N GLU A 160 5.48 -18.60 17.89
CA GLU A 160 6.43 -17.51 18.02
C GLU A 160 6.41 -16.63 16.76
N TYR A 161 6.38 -15.30 16.98
CA TYR A 161 6.35 -14.31 15.92
C TYR A 161 7.24 -13.12 16.25
N LEU A 162 7.71 -12.45 15.21
CA LEU A 162 8.39 -11.17 15.30
C LEU A 162 7.60 -10.13 14.48
N PHE A 163 7.22 -9.04 15.15
CA PHE A 163 6.75 -7.83 14.49
C PHE A 163 7.93 -6.88 14.32
N VAL A 164 8.06 -6.28 13.14
CA VAL A 164 9.14 -5.37 12.79
C VAL A 164 8.59 -4.16 12.06
N VAL A 165 9.15 -2.98 12.34
CA VAL A 165 8.92 -1.77 11.54
C VAL A 165 10.26 -1.30 11.01
N ILE A 166 10.38 -1.17 9.69
CA ILE A 166 11.50 -0.53 9.01
C ILE A 166 11.00 0.67 8.21
N ALA A 167 11.89 1.61 7.89
CA ALA A 167 11.52 2.79 7.13
C ALA A 167 12.50 3.04 5.97
N SER A 168 11.99 3.65 4.90
CA SER A 168 12.73 3.94 3.68
C SER A 168 12.31 5.31 3.14
N PRO A 169 13.23 6.26 2.90
CA PRO A 169 12.87 7.49 2.21
C PRO A 169 12.41 7.16 0.78
N ALA A 170 11.33 7.78 0.36
CA ALA A 170 10.74 7.60 -0.95
C ALA A 170 10.60 8.95 -1.66
N GLY A 171 11.11 9.04 -2.87
CA GLY A 171 10.90 10.18 -3.75
C GLY A 171 9.50 10.19 -4.35
N ALA A 172 9.23 11.17 -5.20
CA ALA A 172 8.02 11.15 -6.01
C ALA A 172 7.95 9.86 -6.85
N TYR A 173 6.80 9.19 -6.85
CA TYR A 173 6.63 7.95 -7.62
C TYR A 173 6.85 8.16 -9.13
N PHE A 174 6.51 9.35 -9.61
CA PHE A 174 6.74 9.80 -10.99
C PHE A 174 7.68 11.01 -11.03
N PRO A 175 9.02 10.83 -10.98
CA PRO A 175 9.95 11.96 -10.98
C PRO A 175 9.85 12.89 -12.19
N GLY A 176 9.38 12.38 -13.34
CA GLY A 176 9.16 13.13 -14.60
C GLY A 176 7.71 13.59 -14.81
N GLY A 177 6.88 13.63 -13.76
CA GLY A 177 5.44 13.91 -13.84
C GLY A 177 4.61 12.62 -14.01
N VAL A 178 3.33 12.70 -13.67
CA VAL A 178 2.41 11.56 -13.71
C VAL A 178 2.26 11.05 -15.15
N LYS A 179 2.59 9.79 -15.36
CA LYS A 179 2.45 9.12 -16.67
C LYS A 179 1.45 7.98 -16.55
N PRO A 180 0.50 7.87 -17.49
CA PRO A 180 -0.39 6.73 -17.55
C PRO A 180 0.38 5.44 -17.83
N VAL A 181 -0.04 4.36 -17.19
CA VAL A 181 0.55 3.03 -17.38
C VAL A 181 -0.23 2.21 -18.39
N SER A 182 0.47 1.29 -19.05
CA SER A 182 -0.12 0.23 -19.87
C SER A 182 -0.39 -1.00 -19.01
N VAL A 183 -1.57 -1.63 -19.18
CA VAL A 183 -1.95 -2.78 -18.37
C VAL A 183 -2.25 -4.01 -19.22
N TRP A 184 -1.89 -5.18 -18.68
CA TRP A 184 -2.21 -6.49 -19.22
C TRP A 184 -3.38 -7.10 -18.44
N LEU A 185 -4.47 -7.49 -19.10
CA LEU A 185 -5.54 -8.25 -18.48
C LEU A 185 -5.10 -9.70 -18.31
N SER A 186 -4.99 -10.16 -17.07
CA SER A 186 -4.63 -11.54 -16.77
C SER A 186 -5.85 -12.45 -16.91
N GLU A 187 -5.96 -13.12 -18.06
CA GLU A 187 -7.04 -14.07 -18.34
C GLU A 187 -6.71 -15.49 -17.87
N GLU A 188 -5.43 -15.79 -17.63
CA GLU A 188 -4.93 -17.11 -17.22
C GLU A 188 -4.76 -17.22 -15.70
N TYR A 189 -4.07 -16.26 -15.11
CA TYR A 189 -3.76 -16.26 -13.66
C TYR A 189 -4.70 -15.34 -12.89
N VAL A 190 -4.97 -15.71 -11.65
CA VAL A 190 -5.75 -14.90 -10.69
C VAL A 190 -4.87 -14.49 -9.53
N ARG A 191 -5.17 -13.33 -8.95
CA ARG A 191 -4.49 -12.86 -7.73
C ARG A 191 -5.01 -13.59 -6.49
N ALA A 192 -6.31 -13.81 -6.42
CA ALA A 192 -7.01 -14.40 -5.27
C ALA A 192 -8.32 -15.02 -5.73
N ALA A 193 -8.94 -15.79 -4.84
CA ALA A 193 -10.25 -16.40 -5.07
C ALA A 193 -11.16 -16.20 -3.84
N PRO A 194 -12.48 -16.32 -3.97
CA PRO A 194 -13.41 -16.32 -2.85
C PRO A 194 -13.00 -17.36 -1.79
N GLY A 195 -13.00 -16.95 -0.51
CA GLY A 195 -12.54 -17.79 0.60
C GLY A 195 -11.00 -17.90 0.73
N GLY A 196 -10.24 -17.33 -0.22
CA GLY A 196 -8.78 -17.25 -0.18
C GLY A 196 -8.25 -16.14 0.74
N THR A 197 -7.02 -15.71 0.51
CA THR A 197 -6.32 -14.71 1.33
C THR A 197 -6.30 -13.31 0.72
N GLY A 198 -7.11 -13.04 -0.31
CA GLY A 198 -7.08 -11.79 -1.09
C GLY A 198 -7.29 -10.52 -0.27
N ALA A 199 -8.16 -10.57 0.73
CA ALA A 199 -8.42 -9.45 1.63
C ALA A 199 -7.35 -9.25 2.71
N ALA A 200 -6.42 -10.20 2.87
CA ALA A 200 -5.28 -10.08 3.77
C ALA A 200 -4.05 -9.55 3.03
N LYS A 201 -3.24 -8.72 3.70
CA LYS A 201 -1.98 -8.23 3.15
C LYS A 201 -0.85 -9.23 3.47
N ALA A 202 -0.94 -10.40 2.83
CA ALA A 202 -0.10 -11.57 3.08
C ALA A 202 0.92 -11.79 1.97
N GLY A 203 2.13 -12.20 2.31
CA GLY A 203 3.25 -12.40 1.37
C GLY A 203 2.93 -13.35 0.22
N GLY A 204 2.17 -14.43 0.48
CA GLY A 204 1.77 -15.41 -0.53
C GLY A 204 0.95 -14.83 -1.69
N ASN A 205 0.11 -13.82 -1.45
CA ASN A 205 -0.65 -13.15 -2.52
C ASN A 205 0.28 -12.45 -3.52
N TYR A 206 1.41 -11.93 -3.04
CA TYR A 206 2.39 -11.24 -3.89
C TYR A 206 3.24 -12.26 -4.65
N ALA A 207 3.65 -13.35 -4.03
CA ALA A 207 4.36 -14.44 -4.72
C ALA A 207 3.53 -15.01 -5.86
N ALA A 208 2.23 -15.23 -5.66
CA ALA A 208 1.30 -15.72 -6.69
C ALA A 208 1.17 -14.76 -7.89
N SER A 209 1.47 -13.48 -7.72
CA SER A 209 1.35 -12.47 -8.78
C SER A 209 2.54 -12.42 -9.75
N LEU A 210 3.69 -13.01 -9.40
CA LEU A 210 4.95 -12.78 -10.10
C LEU A 210 4.97 -13.28 -11.54
N VAL A 211 4.37 -14.43 -11.84
CA VAL A 211 4.34 -14.97 -13.20
C VAL A 211 3.52 -14.09 -14.14
N ALA A 212 2.37 -13.59 -13.69
CA ALA A 212 1.54 -12.69 -14.49
C ALA A 212 2.20 -11.31 -14.71
N GLN A 213 2.97 -10.83 -13.72
CA GLN A 213 3.77 -9.61 -13.88
C GLN A 213 4.88 -9.81 -14.92
N ALA A 214 5.56 -10.96 -14.92
CA ALA A 214 6.54 -11.29 -15.94
C ALA A 214 5.91 -11.35 -17.35
N GLN A 215 4.72 -11.98 -17.48
CA GLN A 215 3.97 -11.99 -18.75
C GLN A 215 3.60 -10.57 -19.21
N ALA A 216 3.13 -9.71 -18.29
CA ALA A 216 2.82 -8.32 -18.63
C ALA A 216 4.05 -7.58 -19.18
N ALA A 217 5.20 -7.74 -18.54
CA ALA A 217 6.47 -7.16 -18.99
C ALA A 217 6.88 -7.67 -20.38
N GLU A 218 6.76 -8.97 -20.65
CA GLU A 218 7.00 -9.56 -21.97
C GLU A 218 6.06 -9.01 -23.06
N LYS A 219 4.83 -8.63 -22.69
CA LYS A 219 3.85 -7.99 -23.58
C LYS A 219 4.05 -6.48 -23.69
N GLY A 220 5.08 -5.92 -23.05
CA GLY A 220 5.35 -4.48 -23.03
C GLY A 220 4.31 -3.69 -22.24
N CYS A 221 3.73 -4.29 -21.20
CA CYS A 221 2.83 -3.66 -20.27
C CYS A 221 3.52 -3.40 -18.91
N ASP A 222 3.16 -2.30 -18.27
CA ASP A 222 3.76 -1.88 -17.00
C ASP A 222 3.16 -2.62 -15.80
N GLN A 223 1.88 -3.03 -15.88
CA GLN A 223 1.13 -3.62 -14.79
C GLN A 223 0.15 -4.70 -15.26
N VAL A 224 -0.32 -5.51 -14.32
CA VAL A 224 -1.35 -6.54 -14.53
C VAL A 224 -2.68 -6.05 -13.96
N VAL A 225 -3.78 -6.22 -14.67
CA VAL A 225 -5.14 -6.13 -14.13
C VAL A 225 -5.67 -7.54 -13.89
N TRP A 226 -6.15 -7.76 -12.68
CA TRP A 226 -6.70 -9.04 -12.24
C TRP A 226 -8.19 -9.11 -12.50
N LEU A 227 -8.62 -10.28 -12.94
CA LEU A 227 -10.01 -10.64 -13.08
C LEU A 227 -10.43 -11.61 -11.96
N ASP A 228 -11.71 -11.64 -11.66
CA ASP A 228 -12.28 -12.57 -10.69
C ASP A 228 -11.93 -14.04 -11.03
N ALA A 229 -11.85 -14.88 -10.01
CA ALA A 229 -11.41 -16.26 -10.18
C ALA A 229 -12.47 -17.20 -10.78
N ILE A 230 -13.73 -16.80 -10.83
CA ILE A 230 -14.87 -17.66 -11.20
C ILE A 230 -15.28 -17.43 -12.64
N GLU A 231 -15.73 -16.23 -12.97
CA GLU A 231 -16.26 -15.85 -14.28
C GLU A 231 -15.19 -15.32 -15.23
N ARG A 232 -14.05 -14.87 -14.69
CA ARG A 232 -12.91 -14.28 -15.44
C ARG A 232 -13.31 -13.09 -16.31
N CYS A 233 -14.27 -12.33 -15.87
CA CYS A 233 -14.76 -11.15 -16.57
C CYS A 233 -14.86 -9.90 -15.68
N TRP A 234 -14.95 -10.05 -14.36
CA TRP A 234 -15.07 -8.95 -13.43
C TRP A 234 -13.71 -8.42 -13.01
N ILE A 235 -13.52 -7.13 -13.12
CA ILE A 235 -12.26 -6.47 -12.79
C ILE A 235 -12.12 -6.36 -11.27
N GLU A 236 -10.96 -6.72 -10.74
CA GLU A 236 -10.67 -6.66 -9.30
C GLU A 236 -9.62 -5.59 -8.96
N GLU A 237 -8.36 -5.81 -9.26
CA GLU A 237 -7.25 -4.94 -8.87
C GLU A 237 -6.22 -4.80 -10.00
N MET A 238 -5.35 -3.78 -9.92
CA MET A 238 -4.18 -3.60 -10.79
C MET A 238 -2.89 -3.83 -9.98
N GLY A 239 -2.19 -4.92 -10.25
CA GLY A 239 -1.03 -5.31 -9.44
C GLY A 239 -1.42 -5.48 -7.97
N GLY A 240 -0.97 -4.60 -7.08
CA GLY A 240 -1.39 -4.51 -5.68
C GLY A 240 -2.14 -3.22 -5.36
N MET A 241 -2.87 -2.65 -6.30
CA MET A 241 -3.58 -1.38 -6.21
C MET A 241 -5.06 -1.55 -6.56
N ASN A 242 -5.94 -0.80 -5.87
CA ASN A 242 -7.37 -0.76 -6.20
C ASN A 242 -7.61 0.12 -7.43
N LEU A 243 -8.61 -0.23 -8.23
CA LEU A 243 -8.99 0.49 -9.45
C LEU A 243 -10.21 1.40 -9.25
N TYR A 244 -10.27 2.45 -10.05
CA TYR A 244 -11.38 3.38 -10.17
C TYR A 244 -11.70 3.68 -11.63
N PHE A 245 -12.98 3.81 -11.94
CA PHE A 245 -13.52 4.07 -13.27
C PHE A 245 -14.38 5.33 -13.22
N VAL A 246 -14.08 6.30 -14.09
CA VAL A 246 -14.75 7.60 -14.13
C VAL A 246 -15.65 7.67 -15.37
N TYR A 247 -16.92 7.95 -15.14
CA TYR A 247 -17.95 8.05 -16.19
C TYR A 247 -18.46 9.46 -16.28
N GLY A 248 -18.70 9.94 -17.50
CA GLY A 248 -19.37 11.22 -17.77
C GLY A 248 -18.52 12.48 -17.55
N ALA A 249 -17.19 12.38 -17.35
CA ALA A 249 -16.32 13.55 -17.13
C ALA A 249 -16.28 14.52 -18.33
N ALA A 250 -16.58 14.05 -19.52
CA ALA A 250 -16.64 14.87 -20.75
C ALA A 250 -18.02 15.49 -21.03
N SER A 251 -19.00 15.31 -20.15
CA SER A 251 -20.38 15.81 -20.29
C SER A 251 -20.65 16.91 -19.28
N ASP A 252 -21.74 17.66 -19.48
CA ASP A 252 -22.22 18.66 -18.51
C ASP A 252 -22.79 18.03 -17.21
N GLN A 253 -22.80 16.72 -17.12
CA GLN A 253 -23.21 15.98 -15.93
C GLN A 253 -22.02 15.83 -14.97
N LYS A 254 -22.33 15.77 -13.66
CA LYS A 254 -21.31 15.45 -12.66
C LYS A 254 -20.72 14.07 -12.92
N PRO A 255 -19.39 13.92 -12.96
CA PRO A 255 -18.77 12.60 -13.12
C PRO A 255 -19.22 11.62 -12.04
N LYS A 256 -19.50 10.40 -12.47
CA LYS A 256 -19.71 9.25 -11.59
C LYS A 256 -18.44 8.42 -11.51
N ILE A 257 -18.05 8.05 -10.31
CA ILE A 257 -16.85 7.26 -10.04
C ILE A 257 -17.25 5.90 -9.46
N VAL A 258 -16.80 4.83 -10.07
CA VAL A 258 -17.07 3.46 -9.63
C VAL A 258 -15.77 2.76 -9.28
N THR A 259 -15.73 2.08 -8.15
CA THR A 259 -14.60 1.21 -7.77
C THR A 259 -15.13 -0.22 -7.56
N PRO A 260 -14.36 -1.26 -7.93
CA PRO A 260 -14.77 -2.64 -7.68
C PRO A 260 -15.15 -2.88 -6.22
N GLU A 261 -16.27 -3.57 -6.01
CA GLU A 261 -16.77 -3.94 -4.68
C GLU A 261 -15.83 -4.92 -3.98
N LEU A 262 -15.78 -4.87 -2.66
CA LEU A 262 -14.93 -5.74 -1.85
C LEU A 262 -15.60 -7.11 -1.68
N THR A 263 -15.23 -8.05 -2.54
CA THR A 263 -15.77 -9.44 -2.57
C THR A 263 -15.06 -10.41 -1.63
N GLY A 264 -14.02 -9.95 -0.90
CA GLY A 264 -13.14 -10.81 -0.09
C GLY A 264 -11.90 -11.30 -0.85
N SER A 265 -11.85 -11.16 -2.17
CA SER A 265 -10.64 -11.36 -2.99
C SER A 265 -9.81 -10.09 -3.18
N LEU A 266 -10.39 -8.91 -2.97
CA LEU A 266 -9.71 -7.62 -3.04
C LEU A 266 -9.21 -7.17 -1.67
N LEU A 267 -8.08 -6.46 -1.66
CA LEU A 267 -7.59 -5.81 -0.44
C LEU A 267 -8.40 -4.53 -0.17
N PRO A 268 -8.95 -4.35 1.05
CA PRO A 268 -9.57 -3.09 1.45
C PRO A 268 -8.51 -1.98 1.59
N GLY A 269 -8.30 -1.23 0.51
CA GLY A 269 -7.26 -0.20 0.44
C GLY A 269 -7.58 1.02 1.29
N ILE A 270 -6.62 1.50 2.09
CA ILE A 270 -6.79 2.72 2.89
C ILE A 270 -6.83 3.94 1.96
N THR A 271 -5.96 3.99 0.96
CA THR A 271 -6.02 5.01 -0.09
C THR A 271 -7.35 4.96 -0.84
N ARG A 272 -7.85 3.75 -1.15
CA ARG A 272 -9.17 3.56 -1.76
C ARG A 272 -10.26 4.21 -0.89
N ALA A 273 -10.36 3.85 0.38
CA ALA A 273 -11.36 4.42 1.28
C ALA A 273 -11.24 5.95 1.40
N SER A 274 -10.02 6.47 1.47
CA SER A 274 -9.77 7.91 1.51
C SER A 274 -10.24 8.62 0.24
N LEU A 275 -10.00 8.04 -0.93
CA LEU A 275 -10.43 8.62 -2.21
C LEU A 275 -11.94 8.59 -2.40
N MET A 276 -12.65 7.60 -1.86
CA MET A 276 -14.13 7.62 -1.85
C MET A 276 -14.65 8.82 -1.08
N THR A 277 -14.08 9.10 0.09
CA THR A 277 -14.46 10.26 0.90
C THR A 277 -14.13 11.58 0.18
N ILE A 278 -12.89 11.73 -0.32
CA ILE A 278 -12.46 12.93 -1.05
C ILE A 278 -13.33 13.16 -2.30
N ALA A 279 -13.69 12.11 -3.02
CA ALA A 279 -14.54 12.22 -4.20
C ALA A 279 -15.93 12.75 -3.82
N ALA A 280 -16.52 12.27 -2.73
CA ALA A 280 -17.79 12.76 -2.21
C ALA A 280 -17.70 14.23 -1.77
N ASP A 281 -16.63 14.63 -1.07
CA ASP A 281 -16.38 16.01 -0.66
C ASP A 281 -16.26 16.97 -1.85
N LEU A 282 -15.69 16.49 -2.96
CA LEU A 282 -15.59 17.23 -4.21
C LEU A 282 -16.92 17.23 -5.00
N GLY A 283 -17.96 16.59 -4.47
CA GLY A 283 -19.29 16.54 -5.03
C GLY A 283 -19.46 15.55 -6.18
N TYR A 284 -18.55 14.58 -6.32
CA TYR A 284 -18.73 13.47 -7.27
C TYR A 284 -19.67 12.39 -6.69
N GLU A 285 -20.39 11.71 -7.57
CA GLU A 285 -21.09 10.48 -7.21
C GLU A 285 -20.04 9.36 -7.17
N VAL A 286 -19.85 8.73 -6.01
CA VAL A 286 -18.91 7.63 -5.86
C VAL A 286 -19.61 6.39 -5.32
N THR A 287 -19.42 5.25 -5.98
CA THR A 287 -20.09 3.98 -5.63
C THR A 287 -19.13 2.80 -5.74
N GLU A 288 -19.44 1.74 -5.01
CA GLU A 288 -18.87 0.42 -5.21
C GLU A 288 -19.75 -0.36 -6.19
N GLY A 289 -19.14 -1.15 -7.07
CA GLY A 289 -19.91 -1.96 -8.03
C GLY A 289 -19.02 -2.96 -8.78
N ARG A 290 -19.65 -3.84 -9.53
CA ARG A 290 -18.95 -4.76 -10.43
C ARG A 290 -18.78 -4.08 -11.79
N ILE A 291 -17.60 -4.24 -12.37
CA ILE A 291 -17.25 -3.72 -13.68
C ILE A 291 -16.64 -4.86 -14.48
N SER A 292 -17.27 -5.22 -15.59
CA SER A 292 -16.73 -6.25 -16.46
C SER A 292 -15.69 -5.69 -17.44
N VAL A 293 -14.91 -6.57 -18.03
CA VAL A 293 -14.01 -6.21 -19.14
C VAL A 293 -14.79 -5.59 -20.31
N ASP A 294 -15.99 -6.12 -20.58
CA ASP A 294 -16.84 -5.60 -21.64
C ASP A 294 -17.41 -4.22 -21.30
N ASP A 295 -17.82 -3.97 -20.05
CA ASP A 295 -18.23 -2.62 -19.59
C ASP A 295 -17.11 -1.62 -19.78
N TRP A 296 -15.87 -1.98 -19.42
CA TRP A 296 -14.71 -1.12 -19.64
C TRP A 296 -14.48 -0.83 -21.12
N LYS A 297 -14.44 -1.87 -21.94
CA LYS A 297 -14.18 -1.75 -23.37
C LYS A 297 -15.28 -0.94 -24.09
N ASN A 298 -16.54 -1.25 -23.82
CA ASN A 298 -17.68 -0.59 -24.46
C ASN A 298 -17.82 0.86 -23.99
N GLY A 299 -17.74 1.14 -22.69
CA GLY A 299 -17.78 2.49 -22.16
C GLY A 299 -16.63 3.37 -22.64
N ASN A 300 -15.43 2.78 -22.88
CA ASN A 300 -14.33 3.49 -23.53
C ASN A 300 -14.61 3.77 -25.02
N ALA A 301 -15.24 2.83 -25.73
CA ALA A 301 -15.53 2.97 -27.15
C ALA A 301 -16.64 3.99 -27.45
N ASP A 302 -17.67 4.06 -26.59
CA ASP A 302 -18.78 5.01 -26.72
C ASP A 302 -18.54 6.37 -26.03
N GLY A 303 -17.41 6.50 -25.31
CA GLY A 303 -16.99 7.71 -24.62
C GLY A 303 -17.70 7.99 -23.28
N THR A 304 -18.50 7.05 -22.78
CA THR A 304 -19.14 7.18 -21.46
C THR A 304 -18.15 6.98 -20.32
N LEU A 305 -17.14 6.11 -20.49
CA LEU A 305 -16.02 5.92 -19.57
C LEU A 305 -14.84 6.77 -20.05
N THR A 306 -14.45 7.76 -19.26
CA THR A 306 -13.50 8.80 -19.65
C THR A 306 -12.14 8.68 -19.00
N GLU A 307 -12.06 8.06 -17.81
CA GLU A 307 -10.78 7.90 -17.10
C GLU A 307 -10.78 6.59 -16.32
N VAL A 308 -9.60 5.97 -16.21
CA VAL A 308 -9.35 4.85 -15.30
C VAL A 308 -8.05 5.11 -14.56
N PHE A 309 -8.05 4.86 -13.26
CA PHE A 309 -6.85 4.97 -12.44
C PHE A 309 -6.80 3.91 -11.35
N ALA A 310 -5.59 3.60 -10.92
CA ALA A 310 -5.35 2.78 -9.73
C ALA A 310 -4.84 3.64 -8.58
N CYS A 311 -5.03 3.18 -7.35
CA CYS A 311 -4.56 3.86 -6.16
C CYS A 311 -3.93 2.90 -5.13
N GLY A 312 -2.94 3.41 -4.41
CA GLY A 312 -2.27 2.70 -3.32
C GLY A 312 -1.30 3.60 -2.58
N THR A 313 -0.82 3.15 -1.42
CA THR A 313 0.06 3.96 -0.56
C THR A 313 1.34 4.41 -1.29
N ALA A 314 1.99 3.54 -2.04
CA ALA A 314 3.26 3.87 -2.69
C ALA A 314 3.07 4.88 -3.83
N ALA A 315 2.17 4.60 -4.76
CA ALA A 315 1.97 5.36 -6.00
C ALA A 315 0.97 6.51 -5.87
N VAL A 316 0.23 6.61 -4.76
CA VAL A 316 -0.87 7.54 -4.54
C VAL A 316 -2.00 7.27 -5.54
N ILE A 317 -1.93 7.83 -6.74
CA ILE A 317 -2.80 7.53 -7.87
C ILE A 317 -1.94 7.34 -9.13
N THR A 318 -2.27 6.30 -9.91
CA THR A 318 -1.62 5.96 -11.18
C THR A 318 -2.69 5.88 -12.27
N PRO A 319 -2.72 6.81 -13.25
CA PRO A 319 -3.64 6.72 -14.39
C PRO A 319 -3.35 5.50 -15.26
N VAL A 320 -4.39 4.92 -15.85
CA VAL A 320 -4.28 3.85 -16.86
C VAL A 320 -4.45 4.47 -18.25
N GLY A 321 -3.46 4.28 -19.12
CA GLY A 321 -3.47 4.86 -20.47
C GLY A 321 -3.84 3.86 -21.57
N SER A 322 -3.55 2.58 -21.37
CA SER A 322 -3.89 1.55 -22.35
C SER A 322 -4.06 0.18 -21.72
N VAL A 323 -4.88 -0.64 -22.37
CA VAL A 323 -5.20 -2.01 -21.96
C VAL A 323 -4.81 -2.95 -23.09
N ARG A 324 -4.24 -4.10 -22.73
CA ARG A 324 -3.95 -5.21 -23.63
C ARG A 324 -4.39 -6.53 -23.04
N SER A 325 -4.86 -7.43 -23.89
CA SER A 325 -5.16 -8.82 -23.54
C SER A 325 -4.78 -9.75 -24.68
N THR A 326 -5.05 -11.05 -24.53
CA THR A 326 -4.87 -12.01 -25.63
C THR A 326 -5.83 -11.74 -26.79
N ARG A 327 -6.96 -11.10 -26.55
CA ARG A 327 -8.07 -10.94 -27.51
C ARG A 327 -8.24 -9.53 -28.05
N ALA A 328 -7.81 -8.52 -27.30
CA ALA A 328 -8.07 -7.13 -27.63
C ALA A 328 -7.05 -6.18 -26.98
N GLY A 329 -7.02 -4.95 -27.49
CA GLY A 329 -6.31 -3.84 -26.86
C GLY A 329 -6.99 -2.54 -27.23
N TRP A 330 -6.97 -1.57 -26.31
CA TRP A 330 -7.51 -0.24 -26.53
C TRP A 330 -6.74 0.81 -25.72
N THR A 331 -6.83 2.05 -26.14
CA THR A 331 -6.35 3.20 -25.38
C THR A 331 -7.49 3.70 -24.51
N VAL A 332 -7.23 4.01 -23.25
CA VAL A 332 -8.22 4.62 -22.35
C VAL A 332 -8.32 6.10 -22.71
N ALA A 333 -9.52 6.53 -23.14
CA ALA A 333 -9.79 7.86 -23.67
C ALA A 333 -8.71 8.30 -24.69
N ASP A 334 -7.94 9.38 -24.38
CA ASP A 334 -6.85 9.89 -25.21
C ASP A 334 -5.44 9.41 -24.77
N GLY A 335 -5.38 8.48 -23.81
CA GLY A 335 -4.13 7.95 -23.27
C GLY A 335 -3.40 8.88 -22.32
N LYS A 336 -4.03 9.96 -21.85
CA LYS A 336 -3.45 10.93 -20.92
C LYS A 336 -4.07 10.82 -19.52
N PRO A 337 -3.43 11.44 -18.50
CA PRO A 337 -4.05 11.55 -17.19
C PRO A 337 -5.35 12.37 -17.26
N GLY A 338 -6.46 11.83 -16.75
CA GLY A 338 -7.73 12.53 -16.75
C GLY A 338 -7.81 13.64 -15.68
N GLU A 339 -8.70 14.59 -15.88
CA GLU A 339 -8.87 15.76 -15.00
C GLU A 339 -9.36 15.35 -13.61
N VAL A 340 -10.34 14.44 -13.52
CA VAL A 340 -10.87 13.94 -12.25
C VAL A 340 -9.79 13.18 -11.48
N THR A 341 -9.04 12.33 -12.16
CA THR A 341 -7.91 11.58 -11.61
C THR A 341 -6.88 12.51 -10.98
N MET A 342 -6.48 13.56 -11.71
CA MET A 342 -5.47 14.51 -11.23
C MET A 342 -5.99 15.40 -10.11
N LYS A 343 -7.28 15.75 -10.10
CA LYS A 343 -7.92 16.52 -9.03
C LYS A 343 -7.99 15.70 -7.72
N LEU A 344 -8.37 14.45 -7.81
CA LEU A 344 -8.36 13.53 -6.65
C LEU A 344 -6.95 13.32 -6.10
N ARG A 345 -5.97 13.13 -6.99
CA ARG A 345 -4.57 12.99 -6.61
C ARG A 345 -4.05 14.21 -5.87
N LYS A 346 -4.32 15.39 -6.40
CA LYS A 346 -3.93 16.64 -5.76
C LYS A 346 -4.59 16.80 -4.40
N ALA A 347 -5.88 16.58 -4.28
CA ALA A 347 -6.61 16.73 -3.02
C ALA A 347 -6.06 15.79 -1.93
N LEU A 348 -5.75 14.53 -2.27
CA LEU A 348 -5.15 13.59 -1.32
C LEU A 348 -3.74 14.03 -0.90
N LEU A 349 -2.90 14.44 -1.83
CA LEU A 349 -1.54 14.89 -1.52
C LEU A 349 -1.54 16.19 -0.71
N ASP A 350 -2.43 17.12 -1.01
CA ASP A 350 -2.56 18.37 -0.26
C ASP A 350 -2.88 18.12 1.23
N ILE A 351 -3.74 17.13 1.54
CA ILE A 351 -4.00 16.70 2.92
C ILE A 351 -2.75 16.06 3.53
N GLN A 352 -2.13 15.14 2.82
CA GLN A 352 -0.97 14.39 3.33
C GLN A 352 0.24 15.29 3.62
N THR A 353 0.45 16.31 2.82
CA THR A 353 1.58 17.25 2.95
C THR A 353 1.25 18.52 3.75
N GLY A 354 0.01 18.63 4.25
CA GLY A 354 -0.43 19.81 4.99
C GLY A 354 -0.64 21.06 4.13
N ALA A 355 -0.68 20.92 2.80
CA ALA A 355 -1.01 22.03 1.89
C ALA A 355 -2.52 22.39 1.91
N ALA A 356 -3.37 21.46 2.38
CA ALA A 356 -4.77 21.68 2.71
C ALA A 356 -5.07 21.21 4.13
N PRO A 357 -6.11 21.79 4.80
CA PRO A 357 -6.53 21.33 6.12
C PRO A 357 -6.97 19.86 6.10
N ASP A 358 -6.58 19.12 7.12
CA ASP A 358 -7.09 17.78 7.38
C ASP A 358 -8.44 17.86 8.11
N THR A 359 -9.52 17.89 7.35
CA THR A 359 -10.89 17.96 7.88
C THR A 359 -11.42 16.62 8.40
N HIS A 360 -10.68 15.53 8.14
CA HIS A 360 -11.07 14.17 8.48
C HIS A 360 -10.31 13.59 9.69
N GLY A 361 -9.29 14.28 10.19
CA GLY A 361 -8.42 13.79 11.25
C GLY A 361 -7.58 12.57 10.82
N TRP A 362 -7.13 12.56 9.57
CA TRP A 362 -6.35 11.45 9.00
C TRP A 362 -4.85 11.53 9.27
N MET A 363 -4.36 12.73 9.54
CA MET A 363 -2.96 12.94 9.84
C MET A 363 -2.71 12.76 11.33
N HIS A 364 -1.98 11.71 11.68
CA HIS A 364 -1.53 11.43 13.04
C HIS A 364 -0.21 12.18 13.29
N PRO A 365 -0.20 13.28 14.07
CA PRO A 365 1.03 14.01 14.38
C PRO A 365 1.88 13.17 15.32
N LEU A 366 3.20 13.14 15.09
CA LEU A 366 4.11 12.56 16.07
C LEU A 366 4.00 13.36 17.36
N GLY A 367 3.88 12.66 18.49
CA GLY A 367 3.93 13.29 19.82
C GLY A 367 5.20 14.13 19.93
N GLY A 368 5.06 15.40 20.35
CA GLY A 368 6.16 16.33 20.57
C GLY A 368 7.02 15.93 21.75
#